data_e48c3b8ba0d02ba14edc388032b50128
#
_entry.id   e48c3b8ba0d02ba14edc388032b50128
#
_cell.length_a   1.000
_cell.length_b   1.000
_cell.length_c   1.000
_cell.angle_alpha   90.00
_cell.angle_beta   90.00
_cell.angle_gamma   90.00
#
_symmetry.space_group_name_H-M   'P 1'
#
loop_
_entity.id
_entity.type
_entity.pdbx_description
1 polymer ?
#
loop_
_entity_poly.entity_id
_entity_poly.type
_entity_poly.pdbx_seq_one_letter_code
_entity_poly.pdbx_strand_id
1 'polypeptide(L)'
;SLLKHLTCEGIEELEASIKRDNRPLVNLVMHASCWEVLTQVPSAYVRGHKPGAIYQAIRNPFLNDLVLRRRQKLGYVLFDRSKGFTEPMKFIRAGGQVGVLVDQHAGDHGLWCPFFGRLSSTTTIAALMAMRTNAAVVPMMVSDDGPAQWRLVAAPAVTSSEAEVTAEGLTNAINAAVEQLIRRQPECWFWVHNRWKTPKPNFLLPHY
;
A
#
# COMPACT_ATOMS: atom_id res chain seq x y z
N SER A 1 7.85 -10.01 22.12
CA SER A 1 7.65 -10.16 20.67
C SER A 1 6.50 -9.25 20.26
N LEU A 2 6.71 -8.44 19.24
CA LEU A 2 5.69 -7.51 18.69
C LEU A 2 4.40 -8.25 18.28
N LEU A 3 4.52 -9.51 17.85
CA LEU A 3 3.38 -10.37 17.46
C LEU A 3 2.33 -10.54 18.55
N LYS A 4 2.71 -10.41 19.84
CA LYS A 4 1.75 -10.48 20.96
C LYS A 4 0.87 -9.24 21.06
N HIS A 5 1.23 -8.18 20.36
CA HIS A 5 0.59 -6.88 20.37
C HIS A 5 -0.11 -6.55 19.05
N LEU A 6 -0.15 -7.50 18.12
CA LEU A 6 -0.74 -7.34 16.82
C LEU A 6 -1.88 -8.34 16.61
N THR A 7 -3.06 -7.84 16.38
CA THR A 7 -4.21 -8.62 15.86
C THR A 7 -4.29 -8.45 14.35
N CYS A 8 -4.83 -9.45 13.65
CA CYS A 8 -4.98 -9.41 12.21
C CYS A 8 -6.45 -9.68 11.83
N GLU A 9 -6.96 -8.91 10.89
CA GLU A 9 -8.30 -9.04 10.33
C GLU A 9 -8.19 -9.19 8.80
N GLY A 10 -8.91 -10.15 8.21
CA GLY A 10 -8.95 -10.37 6.77
C GLY A 10 -7.72 -11.09 6.18
N ILE A 11 -6.74 -11.49 7.00
CA ILE A 11 -5.53 -12.16 6.50
C ILE A 11 -5.81 -13.61 6.09
N GLU A 12 -6.65 -14.33 6.81
CA GLU A 12 -6.98 -15.74 6.49
C GLU A 12 -7.75 -15.83 5.16
N GLU A 13 -8.71 -14.93 4.95
CA GLU A 13 -9.47 -14.81 3.71
C GLU A 13 -8.56 -14.41 2.54
N LEU A 14 -7.61 -13.51 2.79
CA LEU A 14 -6.61 -13.11 1.82
C LEU A 14 -5.72 -14.30 1.43
N GLU A 15 -5.18 -15.04 2.40
CA GLU A 15 -4.35 -16.23 2.15
C GLU A 15 -5.12 -17.28 1.34
N ALA A 16 -6.39 -17.52 1.67
CA ALA A 16 -7.26 -18.45 0.94
C ALA A 16 -7.48 -18.01 -0.51
N SER A 17 -7.74 -16.71 -0.75
CA SER A 17 -7.91 -16.15 -2.08
C SER A 17 -6.64 -16.29 -2.91
N ILE A 18 -5.49 -15.91 -2.35
CA ILE A 18 -4.21 -15.98 -3.04
C ILE A 18 -3.83 -17.41 -3.41
N LYS A 19 -4.03 -18.34 -2.47
CA LYS A 19 -3.77 -19.78 -2.71
C LYS A 19 -4.65 -20.34 -3.81
N ARG A 20 -5.93 -19.95 -3.84
CA ARG A 20 -6.89 -20.38 -4.87
C ARG A 20 -6.50 -19.81 -6.24
N ASP A 21 -6.17 -18.52 -6.30
CA ASP A 21 -5.98 -17.78 -7.54
C ASP A 21 -4.53 -17.83 -8.04
N ASN A 22 -3.61 -18.32 -7.20
CA ASN A 22 -2.16 -18.41 -7.46
C ASN A 22 -1.58 -17.10 -8.02
N ARG A 23 -1.98 -15.96 -7.44
CA ARG A 23 -1.58 -14.62 -7.90
C ARG A 23 -0.52 -14.03 -6.97
N PRO A 24 0.49 -13.36 -7.52
CA PRO A 24 1.40 -12.56 -6.71
C PRO A 24 0.69 -11.33 -6.12
N LEU A 25 1.36 -10.59 -5.23
CA LEU A 25 0.74 -9.53 -4.43
C LEU A 25 1.40 -8.17 -4.58
N VAL A 26 0.55 -7.15 -4.67
CA VAL A 26 0.88 -5.76 -4.38
C VAL A 26 0.08 -5.32 -3.17
N ASN A 27 0.76 -5.10 -2.05
CA ASN A 27 0.14 -4.62 -0.82
C ASN A 27 0.09 -3.09 -0.83
N LEU A 28 -1.11 -2.54 -0.80
CA LEU A 28 -1.30 -1.09 -0.64
C LEU A 28 -1.22 -0.76 0.83
N VAL A 29 -0.21 0.00 1.20
CA VAL A 29 0.00 0.43 2.58
C VAL A 29 -0.35 1.92 2.69
N MET A 30 -0.91 2.31 3.81
CA MET A 30 -1.22 3.70 4.12
C MET A 30 -0.35 4.20 5.27
N HIS A 31 -0.09 5.52 5.28
CA HIS A 31 0.50 6.18 6.43
C HIS A 31 -0.57 6.34 7.51
N ALA A 32 -0.83 5.26 8.24
CA ALA A 32 -1.82 5.21 9.31
C ALA A 32 -1.21 4.64 10.59
N SER A 33 -1.47 5.24 11.73
CA SER A 33 -0.94 4.81 13.02
C SER A 33 0.57 4.53 12.96
N CYS A 34 1.02 3.46 13.59
CA CYS A 34 2.40 2.99 13.52
C CYS A 34 2.60 2.00 12.35
N TRP A 35 2.37 2.45 11.09
CA TRP A 35 2.47 1.60 9.89
C TRP A 35 3.82 0.85 9.75
N GLU A 36 4.90 1.35 10.38
CA GLU A 36 6.18 0.65 10.42
C GLU A 36 6.09 -0.71 11.14
N VAL A 37 5.08 -0.94 11.96
CA VAL A 37 4.78 -2.26 12.54
C VAL A 37 4.66 -3.31 11.45
N LEU A 38 4.11 -2.96 10.29
CA LEU A 38 4.01 -3.85 9.14
C LEU A 38 5.38 -4.39 8.69
N THR A 39 6.43 -3.59 8.80
CA THR A 39 7.77 -4.01 8.41
C THR A 39 8.44 -4.94 9.43
N GLN A 40 7.90 -5.00 10.66
CA GLN A 40 8.46 -5.80 11.74
C GLN A 40 7.88 -7.22 11.80
N VAL A 41 6.84 -7.52 10.99
CA VAL A 41 6.08 -8.77 11.07
C VAL A 41 5.83 -9.39 9.69
N PRO A 42 6.90 -9.65 8.91
CA PRO A 42 6.75 -10.10 7.52
C PRO A 42 5.93 -11.38 7.39
N SER A 43 6.07 -12.29 8.34
CA SER A 43 5.35 -13.57 8.35
C SER A 43 3.86 -13.45 8.66
N ALA A 44 3.40 -12.27 9.11
CA ALA A 44 1.99 -12.06 9.41
C ALA A 44 1.16 -11.71 8.17
N TYR A 45 1.82 -11.38 7.03
CA TYR A 45 1.07 -10.91 5.86
C TYR A 45 0.49 -12.03 5.03
N VAL A 46 1.34 -12.80 4.40
CA VAL A 46 0.93 -13.91 3.56
C VAL A 46 2.04 -14.93 3.56
N ARG A 47 1.77 -16.09 4.10
CA ARG A 47 2.73 -17.18 4.17
C ARG A 47 3.14 -17.62 2.77
N GLY A 48 4.43 -17.88 2.59
CA GLY A 48 5.00 -18.36 1.33
C GLY A 48 5.44 -17.29 0.35
N HIS A 49 5.08 -16.00 0.54
CA HIS A 49 5.53 -14.91 -0.30
C HIS A 49 6.66 -14.11 0.36
N LYS A 50 7.78 -13.97 -0.37
CA LYS A 50 8.91 -13.18 0.11
C LYS A 50 8.53 -11.69 0.15
N PRO A 51 8.73 -10.98 1.28
CA PRO A 51 8.34 -9.58 1.38
C PRO A 51 9.32 -8.66 0.67
N GLY A 52 8.78 -7.66 0.00
CA GLY A 52 9.51 -6.56 -0.61
C GLY A 52 8.85 -5.23 -0.30
N ALA A 53 9.59 -4.15 -0.33
CA ALA A 53 9.06 -2.80 -0.14
C ALA A 53 9.78 -1.78 -1.03
N ILE A 54 9.00 -0.88 -1.61
CA ILE A 54 9.52 0.29 -2.30
C ILE A 54 9.75 1.38 -1.25
N TYR A 55 10.93 1.97 -1.25
CA TYR A 55 11.28 3.03 -0.31
C TYR A 55 11.89 4.24 -1.02
N GLN A 56 11.83 5.37 -0.36
CA GLN A 56 12.59 6.56 -0.69
C GLN A 56 13.75 6.68 0.31
N ALA A 57 14.96 6.89 -0.20
CA ALA A 57 16.13 7.06 0.65
C ALA A 57 15.96 8.27 1.60
N ILE A 58 16.29 8.07 2.85
CA ILE A 58 16.29 9.11 3.87
C ILE A 58 17.55 9.98 3.65
N ARG A 59 17.42 11.31 3.75
CA ARG A 59 18.53 12.24 3.52
C ARG A 59 19.72 12.02 4.46
N ASN A 60 19.46 11.63 5.71
CA ASN A 60 20.52 11.27 6.64
C ASN A 60 21.02 9.86 6.35
N PRO A 61 22.29 9.67 5.91
CA PRO A 61 22.79 8.37 5.50
C PRO A 61 22.85 7.35 6.64
N PHE A 62 23.12 7.78 7.88
CA PHE A 62 23.17 6.89 9.04
C PHE A 62 21.79 6.35 9.39
N LEU A 63 20.76 7.21 9.37
CA LEU A 63 19.38 6.77 9.60
C LEU A 63 18.89 5.88 8.45
N ASN A 64 19.22 6.23 7.22
CA ASN A 64 18.89 5.42 6.06
C ASN A 64 19.45 4.00 6.20
N ASP A 65 20.75 3.89 6.46
CA ASP A 65 21.42 2.62 6.64
C ASP A 65 20.84 1.80 7.81
N LEU A 66 20.54 2.44 8.95
CA LEU A 66 19.92 1.79 10.09
C LEU A 66 18.55 1.18 9.75
N VAL A 67 17.70 1.95 9.06
CA VAL A 67 16.36 1.51 8.67
C VAL A 67 16.45 0.35 7.65
N LEU A 68 17.30 0.48 6.64
CA LEU A 68 17.48 -0.54 5.61
C LEU A 68 17.97 -1.85 6.21
N ARG A 69 19.00 -1.80 7.07
CA ARG A 69 19.53 -3.00 7.75
C ARG A 69 18.48 -3.68 8.61
N ARG A 70 17.65 -2.92 9.33
CA ARG A 70 16.58 -3.50 10.15
C ARG A 70 15.56 -4.24 9.30
N ARG A 71 15.08 -3.62 8.21
CA ARG A 71 14.12 -4.24 7.30
C ARG A 71 14.70 -5.48 6.61
N GLN A 72 15.97 -5.42 6.18
CA GLN A 72 16.66 -6.58 5.58
C GLN A 72 16.83 -7.76 6.54
N LYS A 73 17.13 -7.49 7.84
CA LYS A 73 17.18 -8.53 8.87
C LYS A 73 15.84 -9.25 9.06
N LEU A 74 14.74 -8.61 8.73
CA LEU A 74 13.40 -9.18 8.76
C LEU A 74 13.00 -9.87 7.44
N GLY A 75 13.95 -10.01 6.51
CA GLY A 75 13.76 -10.71 5.24
C GLY A 75 13.23 -9.84 4.11
N TYR A 76 13.08 -8.52 4.29
CA TYR A 76 12.63 -7.64 3.22
C TYR A 76 13.66 -7.47 2.11
N VAL A 77 13.19 -7.56 0.86
CA VAL A 77 13.90 -7.05 -0.31
C VAL A 77 13.49 -5.59 -0.50
N LEU A 78 14.46 -4.69 -0.56
CA LEU A 78 14.22 -3.26 -0.58
C LEU A 78 14.54 -2.69 -1.96
N PHE A 79 13.59 -1.93 -2.51
CA PHE A 79 13.68 -1.32 -3.84
C PHE A 79 13.69 0.19 -3.72
N ASP A 80 14.79 0.82 -4.09
CA ASP A 80 14.87 2.28 -4.15
C ASP A 80 14.02 2.81 -5.29
N ARG A 81 13.03 3.67 -4.97
CA ARG A 81 12.11 4.23 -5.97
C ARG A 81 12.82 5.01 -7.08
N SER A 82 13.99 5.59 -6.80
CA SER A 82 14.79 6.36 -7.78
C SER A 82 15.36 5.48 -8.89
N LYS A 83 15.48 4.16 -8.66
CA LYS A 83 15.97 3.17 -9.62
C LYS A 83 14.88 2.60 -10.52
N GLY A 84 13.65 3.13 -10.41
CA GLY A 84 12.51 2.67 -11.19
C GLY A 84 11.89 1.36 -10.67
N PHE A 85 11.04 0.75 -11.49
CA PHE A 85 10.16 -0.32 -11.04
C PHE A 85 10.40 -1.67 -11.73
N THR A 86 11.46 -1.79 -12.53
CA THR A 86 11.79 -3.04 -13.24
C THR A 86 12.09 -4.18 -12.27
N GLU A 87 12.92 -3.93 -11.27
CA GLU A 87 13.29 -4.96 -10.29
C GLU A 87 12.13 -5.36 -9.36
N PRO A 88 11.32 -4.42 -8.80
CA PRO A 88 10.09 -4.77 -8.12
C PRO A 88 9.15 -5.65 -8.96
N MET A 89 8.96 -5.35 -10.23
CA MET A 89 8.09 -6.15 -11.11
C MET A 89 8.65 -7.55 -11.37
N LYS A 90 9.97 -7.70 -11.54
CA LYS A 90 10.61 -9.04 -11.64
C LYS A 90 10.39 -9.84 -10.36
N PHE A 91 10.55 -9.18 -9.22
CA PHE A 91 10.38 -9.80 -7.91
C PHE A 91 8.94 -10.29 -7.69
N ILE A 92 7.94 -9.49 -8.08
CA ILE A 92 6.52 -9.87 -8.04
C ILE A 92 6.27 -11.10 -8.93
N ARG A 93 6.77 -11.09 -10.19
CA ARG A 93 6.61 -12.24 -11.09
C ARG A 93 7.26 -13.52 -10.57
N ALA A 94 8.30 -13.40 -9.76
CA ALA A 94 8.94 -14.53 -9.09
C ALA A 94 8.19 -15.00 -7.82
N GLY A 95 6.96 -14.54 -7.59
CA GLY A 95 6.14 -14.93 -6.44
C GLY A 95 6.38 -14.10 -5.18
N GLY A 96 7.09 -12.97 -5.27
CA GLY A 96 7.24 -12.03 -4.17
C GLY A 96 5.97 -11.18 -3.95
N GLN A 97 5.89 -10.56 -2.79
CA GLN A 97 4.90 -9.52 -2.49
C GLN A 97 5.60 -8.17 -2.28
N VAL A 98 5.02 -7.09 -2.81
CA VAL A 98 5.62 -5.76 -2.70
C VAL A 98 4.66 -4.78 -2.05
N GLY A 99 5.11 -4.15 -0.96
CA GLY A 99 4.42 -3.05 -0.30
C GLY A 99 4.66 -1.72 -1.01
N VAL A 100 3.57 -1.01 -1.30
CA VAL A 100 3.57 0.31 -1.94
C VAL A 100 2.74 1.28 -1.10
N LEU A 101 3.33 2.39 -0.68
CA LEU A 101 2.61 3.49 -0.05
C LEU A 101 1.93 4.34 -1.12
N VAL A 102 0.59 4.46 -1.07
CA VAL A 102 -0.21 5.03 -2.17
C VAL A 102 -0.98 6.29 -1.79
N ASP A 103 -1.02 6.65 -0.53
CA ASP A 103 -1.91 7.65 0.05
C ASP A 103 -1.34 9.08 0.11
N GLN A 104 -0.14 9.30 -0.42
CA GLN A 104 0.46 10.64 -0.49
C GLN A 104 0.30 11.28 -1.86
N HIS A 105 0.40 12.63 -1.87
CA HIS A 105 0.38 13.42 -3.11
C HIS A 105 1.52 13.00 -4.05
N ALA A 106 1.19 12.67 -5.28
CA ALA A 106 2.14 12.11 -6.27
C ALA A 106 2.87 13.18 -7.10
N GLY A 107 2.77 14.45 -6.72
CA GLY A 107 3.31 15.56 -7.50
C GLY A 107 2.40 15.97 -8.66
N ASP A 108 2.87 16.88 -9.50
CA ASP A 108 2.05 17.49 -10.56
C ASP A 108 1.77 16.54 -11.74
N HIS A 109 2.55 15.47 -11.85
CA HIS A 109 2.43 14.47 -12.92
C HIS A 109 1.66 13.21 -12.49
N GLY A 110 1.11 13.20 -11.26
CA GLY A 110 0.24 12.12 -10.82
C GLY A 110 -1.10 12.13 -11.56
N LEU A 111 -1.79 10.99 -11.55
CA LEU A 111 -3.14 10.90 -12.07
C LEU A 111 -4.11 11.58 -11.11
N TRP A 112 -4.99 12.44 -11.64
CA TRP A 112 -6.00 13.12 -10.85
C TRP A 112 -7.20 12.22 -10.63
N CYS A 113 -7.31 11.68 -9.43
CA CYS A 113 -8.34 10.72 -9.03
C CYS A 113 -9.20 11.27 -7.90
N PRO A 114 -10.50 10.89 -7.84
CA PRO A 114 -11.34 11.13 -6.68
C PRO A 114 -10.76 10.54 -5.39
N PHE A 115 -10.79 11.31 -4.31
CA PHE A 115 -10.42 10.88 -2.97
C PHE A 115 -11.10 11.78 -1.94
N PHE A 116 -12.01 11.25 -1.11
CA PHE A 116 -12.85 12.00 -0.18
C PHE A 116 -13.57 13.19 -0.86
N GLY A 117 -14.22 12.97 -2.01
CA GLY A 117 -15.00 13.97 -2.73
C GLY A 117 -14.20 15.06 -3.42
N ARG A 118 -12.87 14.94 -3.49
CA ARG A 118 -11.98 15.91 -4.13
C ARG A 118 -10.98 15.21 -5.04
N LEU A 119 -10.58 15.87 -6.12
CA LEU A 119 -9.50 15.35 -6.94
C LEU A 119 -8.16 15.44 -6.20
N SER A 120 -7.40 14.37 -6.25
CA SER A 120 -6.06 14.29 -5.68
C SER A 120 -5.08 13.67 -6.66
N SER A 121 -3.86 14.20 -6.73
CA SER A 121 -2.78 13.64 -7.54
C SER A 121 -2.34 12.31 -6.93
N THR A 122 -2.51 11.23 -7.68
CA THR A 122 -2.35 9.85 -7.23
C THR A 122 -1.29 9.12 -8.05
N THR A 123 -0.49 8.29 -7.39
CA THR A 123 0.48 7.44 -8.07
C THR A 123 -0.21 6.26 -8.76
N THR A 124 0.14 6.00 -10.01
CA THR A 124 -0.38 4.87 -10.79
C THR A 124 0.45 3.60 -10.60
N ILE A 125 1.50 3.64 -9.78
CA ILE A 125 2.50 2.57 -9.75
C ILE A 125 1.92 1.22 -9.31
N ALA A 126 1.02 1.19 -8.33
CA ALA A 126 0.40 -0.04 -7.87
C ALA A 126 -0.48 -0.66 -8.98
N ALA A 127 -1.25 0.17 -9.68
CA ALA A 127 -2.05 -0.27 -10.83
C ALA A 127 -1.17 -0.83 -11.96
N LEU A 128 -0.11 -0.12 -12.34
CA LEU A 128 0.82 -0.57 -13.37
C LEU A 128 1.55 -1.87 -12.99
N MET A 129 1.94 -2.02 -11.73
CA MET A 129 2.53 -3.27 -11.24
C MET A 129 1.53 -4.42 -11.35
N ALA A 130 0.31 -4.24 -10.88
CA ALA A 130 -0.74 -5.25 -10.95
C ALA A 130 -1.02 -5.68 -12.38
N MET A 131 -1.24 -4.73 -13.28
CA MET A 131 -1.53 -5.01 -14.69
C MET A 131 -0.40 -5.76 -15.39
N ARG A 132 0.86 -5.41 -15.11
CA ARG A 132 2.03 -6.03 -15.76
C ARG A 132 2.47 -7.35 -15.16
N THR A 133 2.02 -7.69 -13.97
CA THR A 133 2.43 -8.90 -13.26
C THR A 133 1.27 -9.83 -12.92
N ASN A 134 0.04 -9.45 -13.25
CA ASN A 134 -1.19 -10.12 -12.83
C ASN A 134 -1.32 -10.25 -11.30
N ALA A 135 -0.73 -9.32 -10.55
CA ALA A 135 -0.78 -9.35 -9.09
C ALA A 135 -2.16 -8.95 -8.56
N ALA A 136 -2.56 -9.56 -7.46
CA ALA A 136 -3.68 -9.06 -6.67
C ALA A 136 -3.25 -7.80 -5.91
N VAL A 137 -4.12 -6.80 -5.87
CA VAL A 137 -3.88 -5.53 -5.20
C VAL A 137 -4.69 -5.49 -3.91
N VAL A 138 -4.01 -5.46 -2.76
CA VAL A 138 -4.67 -5.63 -1.47
C VAL A 138 -4.43 -4.41 -0.58
N PRO A 139 -5.49 -3.65 -0.24
CA PRO A 139 -5.38 -2.56 0.72
C PRO A 139 -5.14 -3.11 2.13
N MET A 140 -4.15 -2.52 2.82
CA MET A 140 -3.81 -2.88 4.20
C MET A 140 -3.62 -1.62 5.04
N MET A 141 -4.19 -1.61 6.23
CA MET A 141 -4.05 -0.52 7.19
C MET A 141 -3.68 -1.07 8.57
N VAL A 142 -2.76 -0.41 9.25
CA VAL A 142 -2.57 -0.60 10.69
C VAL A 142 -3.36 0.46 11.42
N SER A 143 -4.06 0.05 12.45
CA SER A 143 -4.76 0.93 13.37
C SER A 143 -4.33 0.69 14.80
N ASP A 144 -4.53 1.67 15.67
CA ASP A 144 -4.31 1.53 17.09
C ASP A 144 -5.50 0.79 17.73
N ASP A 145 -5.21 -0.16 18.59
CA ASP A 145 -6.20 -0.99 19.31
C ASP A 145 -5.99 -0.91 20.83
N GLY A 146 -5.45 0.22 21.30
CA GLY A 146 -5.10 0.50 22.67
C GLY A 146 -3.60 0.71 22.89
N PRO A 147 -3.16 0.98 24.12
CA PRO A 147 -1.74 1.23 24.43
C PRO A 147 -0.84 0.08 24.00
N ALA A 148 0.07 0.33 23.08
CA ALA A 148 0.99 -0.65 22.48
C ALA A 148 0.27 -1.90 21.89
N GLN A 149 -0.93 -1.73 21.39
CA GLN A 149 -1.70 -2.76 20.67
C GLN A 149 -2.05 -2.22 19.29
N TRP A 150 -1.91 -3.05 18.27
CA TRP A 150 -2.20 -2.70 16.89
C TRP A 150 -3.08 -3.74 16.24
N ARG A 151 -3.87 -3.28 15.29
CA ARG A 151 -4.68 -4.15 14.41
C ARG A 151 -4.24 -3.94 12.97
N LEU A 152 -3.84 -5.02 12.32
CA LEU A 152 -3.64 -5.05 10.87
C LEU A 152 -4.96 -5.47 10.22
N VAL A 153 -5.48 -4.63 9.36
CA VAL A 153 -6.66 -4.94 8.54
C VAL A 153 -6.22 -5.12 7.10
N ALA A 154 -6.50 -6.27 6.52
CA ALA A 154 -6.42 -6.51 5.08
C ALA A 154 -7.83 -6.48 4.50
N ALA A 155 -8.07 -5.57 3.56
CA ALA A 155 -9.33 -5.52 2.83
C ALA A 155 -9.33 -6.55 1.67
N PRO A 156 -10.49 -6.89 1.10
CA PRO A 156 -10.56 -7.68 -0.12
C PRO A 156 -9.70 -7.10 -1.24
N ALA A 157 -9.16 -7.97 -2.09
CA ALA A 157 -8.37 -7.53 -3.23
C ALA A 157 -9.21 -6.61 -4.13
N VAL A 158 -8.60 -5.51 -4.58
CA VAL A 158 -9.22 -4.60 -5.53
C VAL A 158 -9.37 -5.34 -6.86
N THR A 159 -10.61 -5.43 -7.34
CA THR A 159 -10.94 -5.96 -8.65
C THR A 159 -11.35 -4.82 -9.57
N SER A 160 -10.79 -4.76 -10.76
CA SER A 160 -11.36 -3.93 -11.83
C SER A 160 -12.44 -4.76 -12.54
N SER A 161 -13.58 -4.15 -12.86
CA SER A 161 -14.52 -4.76 -13.81
C SER A 161 -13.83 -4.91 -15.17
N GLU A 162 -14.19 -5.91 -15.96
CA GLU A 162 -13.57 -6.17 -17.27
C GLU A 162 -13.65 -4.95 -18.23
N ALA A 163 -14.61 -4.06 -18.03
CA ALA A 163 -14.79 -2.82 -18.80
C ALA A 163 -13.81 -1.69 -18.39
N GLU A 164 -13.10 -1.82 -17.26
CA GLU A 164 -12.25 -0.76 -16.68
C GLU A 164 -10.78 -1.19 -16.48
N VAL A 165 -10.29 -2.16 -17.22
CA VAL A 165 -8.90 -2.66 -17.09
C VAL A 165 -7.91 -1.65 -17.72
N THR A 166 -7.90 -0.44 -17.16
CA THR A 166 -6.92 0.60 -17.48
C THR A 166 -6.15 0.98 -16.22
N ALA A 167 -4.97 1.58 -16.40
CA ALA A 167 -4.21 2.10 -15.25
C ALA A 167 -5.01 3.18 -14.49
N GLU A 168 -5.81 3.96 -15.19
CA GLU A 168 -6.69 4.97 -14.61
C GLU A 168 -7.84 4.32 -13.82
N GLY A 169 -8.60 3.43 -14.43
CA GLY A 169 -9.71 2.73 -13.78
C GLY A 169 -9.25 1.96 -12.53
N LEU A 170 -8.13 1.23 -12.64
CA LEU A 170 -7.59 0.51 -11.48
C LEU A 170 -7.06 1.47 -10.39
N THR A 171 -6.48 2.62 -10.75
CA THR A 171 -6.03 3.62 -9.76
C THR A 171 -7.23 4.26 -9.05
N ASN A 172 -8.34 4.52 -9.76
CA ASN A 172 -9.57 5.00 -9.15
C ASN A 172 -10.15 3.97 -8.17
N ALA A 173 -10.20 2.70 -8.56
CA ALA A 173 -10.64 1.61 -7.69
C ALA A 173 -9.74 1.46 -6.44
N ILE A 174 -8.43 1.59 -6.61
CA ILE A 174 -7.46 1.62 -5.50
C ILE A 174 -7.76 2.77 -4.55
N ASN A 175 -7.96 4.00 -5.05
CA ASN A 175 -8.29 5.16 -4.20
C ASN A 175 -9.58 4.92 -3.43
N ALA A 176 -10.62 4.41 -4.06
CA ALA A 176 -11.90 4.11 -3.41
C ALA A 176 -11.73 3.07 -2.28
N ALA A 177 -10.97 2.00 -2.53
CA ALA A 177 -10.71 0.97 -1.53
C ALA A 177 -9.88 1.51 -0.33
N VAL A 178 -8.87 2.32 -0.60
CA VAL A 178 -8.07 3.01 0.42
C VAL A 178 -8.94 3.96 1.25
N GLU A 179 -9.80 4.74 0.60
CA GLU A 179 -10.74 5.63 1.29
C GLU A 179 -11.69 4.88 2.21
N GLN A 180 -12.29 3.78 1.73
CA GLN A 180 -13.16 2.93 2.55
C GLN A 180 -12.45 2.41 3.80
N LEU A 181 -11.19 2.01 3.67
CA LEU A 181 -10.42 1.51 4.79
C LEU A 181 -10.10 2.62 5.80
N ILE A 182 -9.73 3.83 5.32
CA ILE A 182 -9.52 5.00 6.18
C ILE A 182 -10.81 5.40 6.91
N ARG A 183 -11.99 5.31 6.24
CA ARG A 183 -13.29 5.63 6.86
C ARG A 183 -13.66 4.73 8.05
N ARG A 184 -13.05 3.54 8.16
CA ARG A 184 -13.27 2.64 9.31
C ARG A 184 -12.63 3.17 10.59
N GLN A 185 -11.47 3.84 10.49
CA GLN A 185 -10.74 4.45 11.60
C GLN A 185 -10.01 5.71 11.11
N PRO A 186 -10.75 6.79 10.84
CA PRO A 186 -10.20 8.00 10.22
C PRO A 186 -9.15 8.69 11.09
N GLU A 187 -9.23 8.56 12.42
CA GLU A 187 -8.27 9.12 13.37
C GLU A 187 -6.87 8.53 13.22
N CYS A 188 -6.73 7.33 12.67
CA CYS A 188 -5.44 6.66 12.49
C CYS A 188 -4.68 7.16 11.26
N TRP A 189 -5.36 7.78 10.27
CA TRP A 189 -4.70 8.20 9.05
C TRP A 189 -3.91 9.51 9.23
N PHE A 190 -2.80 9.64 8.49
CA PHE A 190 -1.87 10.77 8.60
C PHE A 190 -2.40 12.03 7.88
N TRP A 191 -3.43 12.68 8.43
CA TRP A 191 -4.08 13.88 7.90
C TRP A 191 -3.14 15.09 7.77
N VAL A 192 -2.01 15.11 8.47
CA VAL A 192 -1.03 16.22 8.40
C VAL A 192 -0.39 16.31 7.01
N HIS A 193 -0.36 15.21 6.25
CA HIS A 193 0.08 15.27 4.87
C HIS A 193 -0.96 15.97 4.00
N ASN A 194 -0.51 17.02 3.27
CA ASN A 194 -1.39 17.74 2.34
C ASN A 194 -1.66 16.89 1.09
N ARG A 195 -2.61 15.95 1.21
CA ARG A 195 -2.98 15.00 0.13
C ARG A 195 -3.58 15.70 -1.09
N TRP A 196 -4.25 16.84 -0.86
CA TRP A 196 -4.89 17.63 -1.90
C TRP A 196 -4.08 18.88 -2.29
N LYS A 197 -2.78 18.89 -2.01
CA LYS A 197 -1.86 19.90 -2.51
C LYS A 197 -1.84 19.86 -4.02
N THR A 198 -2.37 20.88 -4.66
CA THR A 198 -2.49 20.94 -6.12
C THR A 198 -2.36 22.37 -6.61
N PRO A 199 -1.64 22.60 -7.71
CA PRO A 199 -1.65 23.88 -8.40
C PRO A 199 -2.93 24.12 -9.21
N LYS A 200 -3.74 23.06 -9.47
CA LYS A 200 -5.02 23.18 -10.18
C LYS A 200 -6.14 23.41 -9.18
N PRO A 201 -7.23 24.12 -9.59
CA PRO A 201 -8.41 24.24 -8.77
C PRO A 201 -8.93 22.86 -8.37
N ASN A 202 -9.10 22.64 -7.08
CA ASN A 202 -9.75 21.44 -6.58
C ASN A 202 -11.24 21.65 -6.64
N PHE A 203 -11.86 21.16 -7.68
CA PHE A 203 -13.30 21.11 -7.73
C PHE A 203 -13.81 19.97 -6.83
N LEU A 204 -14.77 20.28 -5.96
CA LEU A 204 -15.56 19.26 -5.31
C LEU A 204 -16.29 18.48 -6.39
N LEU A 205 -16.31 17.17 -6.27
CA LEU A 205 -17.08 16.34 -7.17
C LEU A 205 -18.57 16.48 -6.82
N PRO A 206 -19.46 16.69 -7.81
CA PRO A 206 -20.85 17.11 -7.55
C PRO A 206 -21.71 16.08 -6.81
N HIS A 207 -21.28 14.83 -6.67
CA HIS A 207 -22.08 13.74 -6.12
C HIS A 207 -21.30 12.83 -5.16
N TYR A 208 -20.52 13.44 -4.30
CA TYR A 208 -19.72 12.67 -3.35
C TYR A 208 -20.27 12.75 -1.94
#